data_f0b6d5d750dbb6b709aa39ccd3c71613
#
_entry.id   f0b6d5d750dbb6b709aa39ccd3c71613
#
_cell.length_a   1.000
_cell.length_b   1.000
_cell.length_c   1.000
_cell.angle_alpha   90.00
_cell.angle_beta   90.00
_cell.angle_gamma   90.00
#
_symmetry.space_group_name_H-M   'P 1'
#
loop_
_entity.id
_entity.type
_entity.pdbx_description
1 polymer ?
#
loop_
_entity_poly.entity_id
_entity_poly.type
_entity_poly.pdbx_seq_one_letter_code
_entity_poly.pdbx_strand_id
1 'polypeptide(L)'
;METDALRPMTEIQIAQTRAFVDSLNQECQTYWDMVEVGDVLERELHITPELVILYADGVEDYNPWYEGWKMNTWYVEGQSPFGGAVVPPMLVSHFVLSVQFDHTKPFAIGSIHTFHDSEVHAPIPVGATVRIRAEAVDKFEKRGRRYVRHEVAVTDVETGTLYFTEVRDILSL
;
A
#
# COMPACT_ATOMS: atom_id res chain seq x y z
N MET A 1 -33.80 -2.33 22.45
CA MET A 1 -33.03 -2.05 21.23
C MET A 1 -33.01 -3.35 20.43
N GLU A 2 -34.00 -3.52 19.54
CA GLU A 2 -34.07 -4.69 18.66
C GLU A 2 -32.86 -4.66 17.72
N THR A 3 -32.07 -5.70 17.76
CA THR A 3 -31.06 -5.95 16.75
C THR A 3 -31.78 -6.20 15.44
N ASP A 4 -31.66 -5.24 14.52
CA ASP A 4 -32.17 -5.37 13.15
C ASP A 4 -31.37 -6.54 12.50
N ALA A 5 -31.92 -7.74 12.65
CA ALA A 5 -31.34 -8.94 12.05
C ALA A 5 -31.37 -8.74 10.53
N LEU A 6 -30.20 -8.75 9.89
CA LEU A 6 -30.04 -8.67 8.45
C LEU A 6 -31.05 -9.60 7.77
N ARG A 7 -32.03 -9.02 7.08
CA ARG A 7 -33.01 -9.82 6.35
C ARG A 7 -32.30 -10.67 5.31
N PRO A 8 -32.60 -11.96 5.21
CA PRO A 8 -32.00 -12.80 4.18
C PRO A 8 -32.30 -12.24 2.80
N MET A 9 -31.29 -12.24 1.93
CA MET A 9 -31.45 -11.78 0.55
C MET A 9 -32.50 -12.62 -0.18
N THR A 10 -33.32 -11.96 -0.98
CA THR A 10 -34.30 -12.65 -1.84
C THR A 10 -33.57 -13.37 -2.98
N GLU A 11 -34.21 -14.40 -3.57
CA GLU A 11 -33.64 -15.12 -4.75
C GLU A 11 -33.30 -14.17 -5.89
N ILE A 12 -34.10 -13.11 -6.08
CA ILE A 12 -33.85 -12.08 -7.10
C ILE A 12 -32.56 -11.31 -6.79
N GLN A 13 -32.36 -10.91 -5.54
CA GLN A 13 -31.15 -10.20 -5.14
C GLN A 13 -29.91 -11.09 -5.26
N ILE A 14 -30.02 -12.38 -4.93
CA ILE A 14 -28.94 -13.35 -5.12
C ILE A 14 -28.60 -13.51 -6.59
N ALA A 15 -29.60 -13.63 -7.48
CA ALA A 15 -29.40 -13.76 -8.91
C ALA A 15 -28.76 -12.50 -9.52
N GLN A 16 -29.20 -11.30 -9.11
CA GLN A 16 -28.63 -10.03 -9.53
C GLN A 16 -27.18 -9.86 -9.05
N THR A 17 -26.89 -10.24 -7.81
CA THR A 17 -25.54 -10.22 -7.27
C THR A 17 -24.62 -11.18 -8.02
N ARG A 18 -25.09 -12.41 -8.33
CA ARG A 18 -24.35 -13.35 -9.16
C ARG A 18 -24.08 -12.82 -10.56
N ALA A 19 -25.10 -12.31 -11.24
CA ALA A 19 -24.93 -11.74 -12.58
C ALA A 19 -23.94 -10.58 -12.60
N PHE A 20 -23.94 -9.73 -11.56
CA PHE A 20 -22.96 -8.66 -11.39
C PHE A 20 -21.54 -9.21 -11.16
N VAL A 21 -21.38 -10.19 -10.28
CA VAL A 21 -20.08 -10.84 -10.03
C VAL A 21 -19.57 -11.54 -11.29
N ASP A 22 -20.46 -12.24 -12.02
CA ASP A 22 -20.10 -12.92 -13.27
C ASP A 22 -19.68 -11.92 -14.37
N SER A 23 -20.33 -10.74 -14.44
CA SER A 23 -19.93 -9.68 -15.36
C SER A 23 -18.56 -9.08 -15.00
N LEU A 24 -18.29 -8.88 -13.74
CA LEU A 24 -16.97 -8.46 -13.27
C LEU A 24 -15.88 -9.48 -13.62
N ASN A 25 -16.17 -10.76 -13.44
CA ASN A 25 -15.23 -11.85 -13.76
C ASN A 25 -14.97 -12.01 -15.28
N GLN A 26 -15.92 -11.62 -16.14
CA GLN A 26 -15.74 -11.66 -17.58
C GLN A 26 -14.91 -10.47 -18.12
N GLU A 27 -14.90 -9.34 -17.42
CA GLU A 27 -14.18 -8.12 -17.82
C GLU A 27 -12.85 -7.96 -17.12
N CYS A 28 -12.59 -8.69 -16.02
CA CYS A 28 -11.38 -8.54 -15.23
C CYS A 28 -10.30 -9.51 -15.69
N GLN A 29 -9.20 -8.95 -16.14
CA GLN A 29 -7.94 -9.68 -16.30
C GLN A 29 -7.38 -10.03 -14.91
N THR A 30 -6.67 -11.15 -14.81
CA THR A 30 -5.96 -11.48 -13.58
C THR A 30 -4.74 -10.56 -13.41
N TYR A 31 -4.25 -10.42 -12.20
CA TYR A 31 -3.03 -9.63 -11.95
C TYR A 31 -1.86 -10.12 -12.80
N TRP A 32 -1.75 -11.44 -12.99
CA TRP A 32 -0.76 -12.06 -13.85
C TRP A 32 -0.85 -11.61 -15.31
N ASP A 33 -2.06 -11.46 -15.84
CA ASP A 33 -2.28 -11.09 -17.25
C ASP A 33 -2.08 -9.58 -17.50
N MET A 34 -2.20 -8.77 -16.45
CA MET A 34 -2.11 -7.30 -16.53
C MET A 34 -0.70 -6.76 -16.40
N VAL A 35 0.21 -7.51 -15.80
CA VAL A 35 1.56 -7.04 -15.46
C VAL A 35 2.60 -7.83 -16.25
N GLU A 36 3.52 -7.15 -16.92
CA GLU A 36 4.66 -7.77 -17.59
C GLU A 36 5.96 -7.51 -16.84
N VAL A 37 6.93 -8.45 -16.96
CA VAL A 37 8.27 -8.24 -16.40
C VAL A 37 8.93 -7.05 -17.08
N GLY A 38 9.44 -6.11 -16.28
CA GLY A 38 9.98 -4.83 -16.74
C GLY A 38 8.98 -3.67 -16.68
N ASP A 39 7.72 -3.93 -16.34
CA ASP A 39 6.77 -2.84 -16.08
C ASP A 39 7.22 -2.03 -14.87
N VAL A 40 7.27 -0.71 -15.04
CA VAL A 40 7.66 0.24 -14.02
C VAL A 40 6.51 1.16 -13.68
N LEU A 41 6.21 1.22 -12.40
CA LEU A 41 5.22 2.11 -11.81
C LEU A 41 5.96 3.17 -11.00
N GLU A 42 5.66 4.43 -11.25
CA GLU A 42 6.31 5.54 -10.54
C GLU A 42 5.29 6.58 -10.10
N ARG A 43 5.45 7.06 -8.88
CA ARG A 43 4.63 8.14 -8.32
C ARG A 43 5.43 8.98 -7.35
N GLU A 44 5.21 10.28 -7.41
CA GLU A 44 5.69 11.21 -6.38
C GLU A 44 4.59 11.46 -5.34
N LEU A 45 5.02 11.55 -4.09
CA LEU A 45 4.15 11.78 -2.96
C LEU A 45 4.78 12.79 -2.00
N HIS A 46 4.05 13.87 -1.71
CA HIS A 46 4.41 14.76 -0.62
C HIS A 46 3.82 14.26 0.70
N ILE A 47 4.68 13.94 1.67
CA ILE A 47 4.27 13.37 2.95
C ILE A 47 3.99 14.49 3.96
N THR A 48 2.74 14.87 4.08
CA THR A 48 2.33 15.94 4.98
C THR A 48 2.25 15.48 6.44
N PRO A 49 2.34 16.40 7.43
CA PRO A 49 2.11 16.09 8.84
C PRO A 49 0.76 15.41 9.10
N GLU A 50 -0.29 15.87 8.44
CA GLU A 50 -1.65 15.32 8.59
C GLU A 50 -1.71 13.85 8.20
N LEU A 51 -0.99 13.48 7.16
CA LEU A 51 -0.93 12.11 6.66
C LEU A 51 -0.27 11.17 7.68
N VAL A 52 0.83 11.63 8.30
CA VAL A 52 1.54 10.90 9.36
C VAL A 52 0.65 10.75 10.60
N ILE A 53 -0.02 11.84 11.00
CA ILE A 53 -0.95 11.84 12.13
C ILE A 53 -2.08 10.85 11.92
N LEU A 54 -2.75 10.91 10.77
CA LEU A 54 -3.87 10.01 10.46
C LEU A 54 -3.45 8.54 10.48
N TYR A 55 -2.26 8.24 9.98
CA TYR A 55 -1.73 6.87 10.02
C TYR A 55 -1.40 6.44 11.44
N ALA A 56 -0.61 7.24 12.17
CA ALA A 56 -0.18 6.91 13.53
C ALA A 56 -1.37 6.72 14.48
N ASP A 57 -2.37 7.59 14.40
CA ASP A 57 -3.61 7.46 15.18
C ASP A 57 -4.42 6.22 14.76
N GLY A 58 -4.47 5.93 13.46
CA GLY A 58 -5.23 4.79 12.92
C GLY A 58 -4.67 3.43 13.32
N VAL A 59 -3.35 3.33 13.54
CA VAL A 59 -2.67 2.10 13.98
C VAL A 59 -2.26 2.13 15.45
N GLU A 60 -2.64 3.18 16.18
CA GLU A 60 -2.29 3.41 17.59
C GLU A 60 -0.76 3.37 17.85
N ASP A 61 0.03 3.87 16.89
CA ASP A 61 1.49 3.97 17.02
C ASP A 61 1.88 5.33 17.60
N TYR A 62 2.17 5.35 18.89
CA TYR A 62 2.44 6.55 19.66
C TYR A 62 3.94 6.82 19.85
N ASN A 63 4.75 6.49 18.85
CA ASN A 63 6.18 6.77 18.89
C ASN A 63 6.41 8.30 18.91
N PRO A 64 7.17 8.85 19.89
CA PRO A 64 7.40 10.29 20.00
C PRO A 64 8.23 10.89 18.87
N TRP A 65 8.77 10.09 17.96
CA TRP A 65 9.50 10.55 16.78
C TRP A 65 8.59 10.92 15.61
N TYR A 66 7.29 10.51 15.66
CA TYR A 66 6.32 10.82 14.64
C TYR A 66 5.59 12.14 14.95
N GLU A 67 5.07 12.77 13.91
CA GLU A 67 4.16 13.89 14.09
C GLU A 67 2.88 13.40 14.75
N GLY A 68 2.52 13.92 15.92
CA GLY A 68 1.33 13.53 16.65
C GLY A 68 0.18 14.51 16.44
N TRP A 69 -1.04 14.06 16.72
CA TRP A 69 -2.22 14.92 16.75
C TRP A 69 -2.07 16.04 17.81
N LYS A 70 -2.49 17.26 17.48
CA LYS A 70 -2.33 18.46 18.36
C LYS A 70 -2.88 18.32 19.77
N MET A 71 -3.79 17.39 20.01
CA MET A 71 -4.38 17.14 21.33
C MET A 71 -3.62 16.10 22.16
N ASN A 72 -2.84 15.23 21.50
CA ASN A 72 -1.97 14.25 22.13
C ASN A 72 -0.59 14.44 21.51
N THR A 73 0.18 15.35 22.04
CA THR A 73 1.51 15.71 21.55
C THR A 73 2.51 14.57 21.77
N TRP A 74 2.45 13.56 20.88
CA TRP A 74 3.42 12.47 20.86
C TRP A 74 4.80 12.96 20.47
N TYR A 75 4.86 13.82 19.44
CA TYR A 75 6.09 14.49 19.07
C TYR A 75 6.41 15.59 20.08
N VAL A 76 7.53 15.45 20.74
CA VAL A 76 8.13 16.52 21.55
C VAL A 76 9.36 16.99 20.82
N GLU A 77 9.37 18.26 20.45
CA GLU A 77 10.49 18.88 19.75
C GLU A 77 11.82 18.56 20.46
N GLY A 78 12.80 18.08 19.68
CA GLY A 78 14.11 17.68 20.19
C GLY A 78 14.22 16.25 20.73
N GLN A 79 13.16 15.45 20.78
CA GLN A 79 13.25 14.03 21.16
C GLN A 79 13.63 13.10 20.00
N SER A 80 13.37 13.49 18.76
CA SER A 80 13.82 12.71 17.63
C SER A 80 15.33 12.81 17.43
N PRO A 81 16.07 11.70 17.33
CA PRO A 81 17.52 11.72 17.07
C PRO A 81 17.84 12.14 15.63
N PHE A 82 16.84 12.35 14.80
CA PHE A 82 16.99 12.68 13.38
C PHE A 82 16.81 14.16 13.05
N GLY A 83 16.74 15.02 14.08
CA GLY A 83 16.64 16.47 13.91
C GLY A 83 15.24 17.01 13.62
N GLY A 84 14.22 16.14 13.59
CA GLY A 84 12.81 16.48 13.35
C GLY A 84 11.91 15.28 13.40
N ALA A 85 10.61 15.46 13.19
CA ALA A 85 9.67 14.37 13.08
C ALA A 85 9.96 13.52 11.84
N VAL A 86 9.77 12.21 11.96
CA VAL A 86 9.99 11.24 10.91
C VAL A 86 8.72 10.47 10.58
N VAL A 87 8.69 9.91 9.39
CA VAL A 87 7.58 9.13 8.86
C VAL A 87 7.65 7.70 9.38
N PRO A 88 6.55 7.10 9.88
CA PRO A 88 6.49 5.68 10.20
C PRO A 88 6.86 4.84 8.96
N PRO A 89 7.82 3.91 9.04
CA PRO A 89 8.24 3.12 7.86
C PRO A 89 7.09 2.35 7.20
N MET A 90 6.18 1.82 8.00
CA MET A 90 5.04 1.07 7.49
C MET A 90 4.01 1.93 6.75
N LEU A 91 3.95 3.24 7.01
CA LEU A 91 3.15 4.17 6.21
C LEU A 91 3.62 4.17 4.75
N VAL A 92 4.95 4.15 4.55
CA VAL A 92 5.55 4.11 3.20
C VAL A 92 5.16 2.85 2.46
N SER A 93 5.21 1.68 3.11
CA SER A 93 4.78 0.41 2.51
C SER A 93 3.31 0.43 2.07
N HIS A 94 2.42 1.13 2.79
CA HIS A 94 1.02 1.31 2.37
C HIS A 94 0.91 2.15 1.09
N PHE A 95 1.74 3.19 0.93
CA PHE A 95 1.75 3.98 -0.31
C PHE A 95 2.27 3.19 -1.49
N VAL A 96 3.27 2.35 -1.30
CA VAL A 96 3.75 1.42 -2.33
C VAL A 96 2.60 0.55 -2.85
N LEU A 97 1.78 0.03 -1.95
CA LEU A 97 0.61 -0.76 -2.33
C LEU A 97 -0.39 0.06 -3.15
N SER A 98 -0.62 1.34 -2.79
CA SER A 98 -1.54 2.22 -3.53
C SER A 98 -1.05 2.50 -4.95
N VAL A 99 0.25 2.65 -5.17
CA VAL A 99 0.84 2.84 -6.51
C VAL A 99 0.56 1.63 -7.40
N GLN A 100 0.72 0.43 -6.88
CA GLN A 100 0.41 -0.80 -7.62
C GLN A 100 -1.07 -0.90 -7.99
N PHE A 101 -1.98 -0.56 -7.07
CA PHE A 101 -3.41 -0.58 -7.34
C PHE A 101 -3.86 0.48 -8.36
N ASP A 102 -3.21 1.62 -8.44
CA ASP A 102 -3.54 2.65 -9.43
C ASP A 102 -3.29 2.17 -10.87
N HIS A 103 -2.40 1.23 -11.08
CA HIS A 103 -2.06 0.67 -12.39
C HIS A 103 -2.96 -0.50 -12.83
N THR A 104 -3.58 -1.17 -11.89
CA THR A 104 -4.44 -2.33 -12.15
C THR A 104 -5.92 -1.97 -12.12
N LYS A 105 -6.29 -0.84 -12.71
CA LYS A 105 -7.70 -0.46 -12.86
C LYS A 105 -8.26 -0.94 -14.22
N PRO A 106 -9.41 -1.62 -14.25
CA PRO A 106 -10.24 -2.04 -13.12
C PRO A 106 -9.54 -3.12 -12.28
N PHE A 107 -9.75 -3.09 -10.97
CA PHE A 107 -9.05 -3.92 -9.99
C PHE A 107 -8.81 -5.35 -10.48
N ALA A 108 -7.58 -5.84 -10.35
CA ALA A 108 -7.27 -7.25 -10.42
C ALA A 108 -7.95 -7.96 -9.24
N ILE A 109 -9.19 -8.41 -9.43
CA ILE A 109 -9.92 -9.14 -8.41
C ILE A 109 -9.18 -10.44 -8.14
N GLY A 110 -8.90 -10.70 -6.87
CA GLY A 110 -8.28 -11.94 -6.45
C GLY A 110 -6.75 -11.93 -6.41
N SER A 111 -6.12 -10.78 -6.16
CA SER A 111 -4.69 -10.74 -5.83
C SER A 111 -4.48 -10.81 -4.32
N ILE A 112 -3.44 -11.52 -3.89
CA ILE A 112 -3.06 -11.67 -2.49
C ILE A 112 -1.57 -11.34 -2.33
N HIS A 113 -1.26 -10.43 -1.42
CA HIS A 113 0.10 -10.15 -1.01
C HIS A 113 0.62 -11.29 -0.14
N THR A 114 1.62 -12.04 -0.61
CA THR A 114 2.06 -13.29 0.01
C THR A 114 3.46 -13.27 0.59
N PHE A 115 4.27 -12.33 0.14
CA PHE A 115 5.64 -12.14 0.62
C PHE A 115 5.96 -10.65 0.68
N HIS A 116 6.69 -10.26 1.71
CA HIS A 116 7.11 -8.91 1.95
C HIS A 116 8.47 -8.94 2.67
N ASP A 117 9.47 -8.31 2.08
CA ASP A 117 10.76 -8.06 2.69
C ASP A 117 11.13 -6.60 2.45
N SER A 118 11.39 -5.86 3.52
CA SER A 118 11.64 -4.42 3.44
C SER A 118 12.85 -4.00 4.26
N GLU A 119 13.57 -3.01 3.75
CA GLU A 119 14.73 -2.42 4.40
C GLU A 119 14.59 -0.89 4.48
N VAL A 120 14.79 -0.34 5.67
CA VAL A 120 14.83 1.10 5.91
C VAL A 120 16.30 1.55 5.90
N HIS A 121 16.68 2.35 4.92
CA HIS A 121 18.06 2.82 4.74
C HIS A 121 18.31 4.17 5.44
N ALA A 122 17.30 5.01 5.50
CA ALA A 122 17.34 6.30 6.19
C ALA A 122 15.96 6.72 6.69
N PRO A 123 15.87 7.52 7.76
CA PRO A 123 14.60 8.08 8.20
C PRO A 123 14.06 9.08 7.17
N ILE A 124 12.78 9.01 6.87
CA ILE A 124 12.11 9.97 5.99
C ILE A 124 11.64 11.14 6.83
N PRO A 125 12.08 12.38 6.59
CA PRO A 125 11.55 13.55 7.29
C PRO A 125 10.08 13.79 6.94
N VAL A 126 9.28 14.20 7.91
CA VAL A 126 7.92 14.70 7.64
C VAL A 126 8.03 15.97 6.80
N GLY A 127 7.23 16.09 5.75
CA GLY A 127 7.30 17.17 4.76
C GLY A 127 8.16 16.85 3.53
N ALA A 128 8.87 15.71 3.51
CA ALA A 128 9.61 15.29 2.31
C ALA A 128 8.68 14.96 1.13
N THR A 129 9.17 15.18 -0.07
CA THR A 129 8.57 14.65 -1.29
C THR A 129 9.36 13.43 -1.73
N VAL A 130 8.71 12.29 -1.76
CA VAL A 130 9.34 11.02 -2.13
C VAL A 130 8.87 10.54 -3.49
N ARG A 131 9.76 9.88 -4.21
CA ARG A 131 9.44 9.12 -5.41
C ARG A 131 9.39 7.65 -5.06
N ILE A 132 8.26 7.02 -5.32
CA ILE A 132 8.04 5.58 -5.18
C ILE A 132 8.16 4.99 -6.58
N ARG A 133 9.10 4.08 -6.79
CA ARG A 133 9.29 3.35 -8.03
C ARG A 133 9.17 1.86 -7.74
N ALA A 134 8.20 1.21 -8.38
CA ALA A 134 8.00 -0.23 -8.29
C ALA A 134 8.22 -0.84 -9.67
N GLU A 135 9.01 -1.90 -9.76
CA GLU A 135 9.29 -2.63 -10.99
C GLU A 135 8.88 -4.09 -10.85
N ALA A 136 8.14 -4.62 -11.82
CA ALA A 136 7.86 -6.04 -11.91
C ALA A 136 9.12 -6.76 -12.42
N VAL A 137 9.83 -7.46 -11.54
CA VAL A 137 11.12 -8.07 -11.86
C VAL A 137 11.04 -9.55 -12.21
N ASP A 138 9.95 -10.23 -11.80
CA ASP A 138 9.79 -11.66 -12.05
C ASP A 138 8.31 -12.08 -12.06
N LYS A 139 8.02 -13.08 -12.89
CA LYS A 139 6.75 -13.80 -12.91
C LYS A 139 7.05 -15.29 -12.79
N PHE A 140 6.59 -15.93 -11.74
CA PHE A 140 6.90 -17.33 -11.49
C PHE A 140 5.69 -18.15 -11.04
N GLU A 141 5.78 -19.45 -11.25
CA GLU A 141 4.79 -20.40 -10.76
C GLU A 141 5.37 -21.21 -9.59
N LYS A 142 4.59 -21.33 -8.51
CA LYS A 142 4.94 -22.15 -7.35
C LYS A 142 3.70 -22.91 -6.88
N ARG A 143 3.79 -24.24 -6.83
CA ARG A 143 2.69 -25.14 -6.41
C ARG A 143 1.41 -24.93 -7.23
N GLY A 144 1.54 -24.71 -8.55
CA GLY A 144 0.41 -24.46 -9.45
C GLY A 144 -0.29 -23.12 -9.30
N ARG A 145 0.37 -22.15 -8.64
CA ARG A 145 -0.13 -20.79 -8.46
C ARG A 145 0.84 -19.78 -9.07
N ARG A 146 0.31 -18.68 -9.60
CA ARG A 146 1.03 -17.63 -10.34
C ARG A 146 1.35 -16.45 -9.45
N TYR A 147 2.59 -15.99 -9.49
CA TYR A 147 3.10 -14.89 -8.67
C TYR A 147 3.81 -13.86 -9.53
N VAL A 148 3.61 -12.58 -9.21
CA VAL A 148 4.40 -11.48 -9.76
C VAL A 148 5.24 -10.91 -8.62
N ARG A 149 6.55 -10.80 -8.84
CA ARG A 149 7.50 -10.18 -7.91
C ARG A 149 7.77 -8.74 -8.33
N HIS A 150 7.71 -7.86 -7.33
CA HIS A 150 8.09 -6.46 -7.50
C HIS A 150 9.26 -6.12 -6.60
N GLU A 151 10.19 -5.32 -7.14
CA GLU A 151 11.17 -4.57 -6.38
C GLU A 151 10.75 -3.10 -6.33
N VAL A 152 10.86 -2.52 -5.15
CA VAL A 152 10.43 -1.16 -4.89
C VAL A 152 11.56 -0.37 -4.28
N ALA A 153 11.73 0.87 -4.74
CA ALA A 153 12.62 1.85 -4.15
C ALA A 153 11.85 3.15 -3.86
N VAL A 154 12.11 3.72 -2.69
CA VAL A 154 11.58 5.02 -2.29
C VAL A 154 12.74 5.97 -2.06
N THR A 155 12.79 7.02 -2.85
CA THR A 155 13.87 8.00 -2.84
C THR A 155 13.34 9.42 -2.62
N ASP A 156 14.15 10.27 -2.04
CA ASP A 156 13.87 11.69 -1.97
C ASP A 156 13.94 12.33 -3.37
N VAL A 157 12.97 13.17 -3.72
CA VAL A 157 12.91 13.78 -5.05
C VAL A 157 13.99 14.86 -5.22
N GLU A 158 14.34 15.58 -4.15
CA GLU A 158 15.29 16.70 -4.21
C GLU A 158 16.74 16.22 -4.06
N THR A 159 16.99 15.32 -3.11
CA THR A 159 18.35 14.90 -2.74
C THR A 159 18.77 13.59 -3.38
N GLY A 160 17.82 12.77 -3.85
CA GLY A 160 18.08 11.41 -4.35
C GLY A 160 18.39 10.39 -3.24
N THR A 161 18.25 10.76 -1.97
CA THR A 161 18.51 9.87 -0.83
C THR A 161 17.60 8.65 -0.91
N LEU A 162 18.18 7.45 -0.85
CA LEU A 162 17.42 6.21 -0.75
C LEU A 162 16.92 6.03 0.68
N TYR A 163 15.61 5.99 0.86
CA TYR A 163 14.97 5.85 2.16
C TYR A 163 14.55 4.42 2.49
N PHE A 164 14.00 3.73 1.48
CA PHE A 164 13.33 2.47 1.71
C PHE A 164 13.40 1.60 0.46
N THR A 165 13.61 0.30 0.64
CA THR A 165 13.46 -0.71 -0.40
C THR A 165 12.53 -1.82 0.06
N GLU A 166 11.86 -2.46 -0.88
CA GLU A 166 10.94 -3.54 -0.60
C GLU A 166 10.92 -4.55 -1.75
N VAL A 167 10.86 -5.83 -1.40
CA VAL A 167 10.55 -6.92 -2.33
C VAL A 167 9.21 -7.52 -1.90
N ARG A 168 8.29 -7.68 -2.85
CA ARG A 168 6.99 -8.29 -2.57
C ARG A 168 6.55 -9.24 -3.66
N ASP A 169 5.86 -10.31 -3.26
CA ASP A 169 5.22 -11.24 -4.17
C ASP A 169 3.69 -11.12 -4.07
N ILE A 170 3.06 -10.93 -5.21
CA ILE A 170 1.62 -10.87 -5.37
C ILE A 170 1.15 -12.16 -6.03
N LEU A 171 0.37 -12.96 -5.32
CA LEU A 171 -0.34 -14.10 -5.87
C LEU A 171 -1.51 -13.61 -6.72
N SER A 172 -1.58 -14.04 -7.96
CA SER A 172 -2.74 -13.86 -8.84
C SER A 172 -3.67 -15.07 -8.69
N LEU A 173 -4.94 -14.83 -8.40
CA LEU A 173 -5.98 -15.87 -8.31
C LEU A 173 -6.72 -16.01 -9.63
#